data_d6684262f3641e858e3350e9387767be
#
_entry.id   d6684262f3641e858e3350e9387767be
#
_cell.length_a   1.000
_cell.length_b   1.000
_cell.length_c   1.000
_cell.angle_alpha   90.00
_cell.angle_beta   90.00
_cell.angle_gamma   90.00
#
_symmetry.space_group_name_H-M   'P 1'
#
loop_
_entity.id
_entity.type
_entity.pdbx_description
1 polymer ?
#
loop_
_entity_poly.entity_id
_entity_poly.type
_entity_poly.pdbx_seq_one_letter_code
_entity_poly.pdbx_strand_id
1 'polypeptide(L)'
;MKHRDGWALALLLGLALPVAQAQAGDPGRLRFEPASGVQVQAEVQEGGDIAVVLQPSGARQRLPGAPDADGNADLTAEDVDFDGRPELVARASVGMVNEAVAVYRFDPRRQALVALAPATHDHAQCGGLMGLTVDADNRLLSSSCRSGPMWYVDQYRYDGARLYLYRAERLMMLGDALEAVVFVKQTADSGPLAVWSTFDPAGRVLETSIADGLVSPRGTAPLLPVSGQVVPARLPLYTRPGDTATRRYLVKDDRVELLDEQDGWVKLRYANPTRGDVIGWVDARP
;
A
#
# COMPACT_ATOMS: atom_id res chain seq x y z
N MET A 1 -40.07 -48.49 54.60
CA MET A 1 -40.28 -47.14 53.97
C MET A 1 -39.37 -47.07 52.72
N LYS A 2 -39.97 -47.07 51.51
CA LYS A 2 -39.31 -47.16 50.25
C LYS A 2 -39.29 -45.75 49.63
N HIS A 3 -38.11 -45.15 49.44
CA HIS A 3 -37.95 -43.99 48.58
C HIS A 3 -37.57 -44.44 47.16
N ARG A 4 -38.36 -43.98 46.19
CA ARG A 4 -38.12 -44.15 44.73
C ARG A 4 -37.60 -42.85 44.21
N ASP A 5 -36.34 -42.87 43.80
CA ASP A 5 -35.71 -41.75 43.08
C ASP A 5 -36.05 -41.90 41.59
N GLY A 6 -36.79 -40.92 41.05
CA GLY A 6 -37.10 -40.81 39.63
C GLY A 6 -36.06 -40.00 38.91
N TRP A 7 -35.40 -40.62 37.96
CA TRP A 7 -34.42 -39.91 37.02
C TRP A 7 -35.23 -39.40 35.84
N ALA A 8 -35.26 -38.10 35.69
CA ALA A 8 -35.80 -37.42 34.50
C ALA A 8 -34.68 -37.30 33.45
N LEU A 9 -34.86 -38.00 32.34
CA LEU A 9 -33.99 -37.89 31.15
C LEU A 9 -34.40 -36.64 30.35
N ALA A 10 -33.57 -35.61 30.33
CA ALA A 10 -33.75 -34.43 29.47
C ALA A 10 -33.17 -34.74 28.09
N LEU A 11 -34.02 -34.89 27.09
CA LEU A 11 -33.62 -34.94 25.67
C LEU A 11 -33.27 -33.54 25.20
N LEU A 12 -31.98 -33.28 24.96
CA LEU A 12 -31.49 -32.11 24.24
C LEU A 12 -31.65 -32.37 22.73
N LEU A 13 -32.66 -31.76 22.10
CA LEU A 13 -32.77 -31.64 20.65
C LEU A 13 -31.73 -30.61 20.18
N GLY A 14 -30.63 -31.08 19.63
CA GLY A 14 -29.67 -30.26 18.94
C GLY A 14 -30.24 -29.77 17.60
N LEU A 15 -30.58 -28.49 17.51
CA LEU A 15 -30.84 -27.79 16.23
C LEU A 15 -29.55 -27.71 15.45
N ALA A 16 -29.35 -28.60 14.48
CA ALA A 16 -28.30 -28.47 13.47
C ALA A 16 -28.69 -27.34 12.51
N LEU A 17 -28.06 -26.19 12.65
CA LEU A 17 -28.11 -25.13 11.64
C LEU A 17 -27.41 -25.63 10.35
N PRO A 18 -28.05 -25.50 9.18
CA PRO A 18 -27.37 -25.83 7.94
C PRO A 18 -26.19 -24.87 7.74
N VAL A 19 -24.98 -25.41 7.75
CA VAL A 19 -23.79 -24.71 7.26
C VAL A 19 -24.01 -24.55 5.75
N ALA A 20 -24.30 -23.33 5.32
CA ALA A 20 -24.33 -22.99 3.90
C ALA A 20 -22.89 -23.23 3.35
N GLN A 21 -22.70 -24.31 2.63
CA GLN A 21 -21.50 -24.53 1.84
C GLN A 21 -21.51 -23.47 0.73
N ALA A 22 -20.59 -22.50 0.82
CA ALA A 22 -20.26 -21.63 -0.30
C ALA A 22 -19.79 -22.55 -1.43
N GLN A 23 -20.61 -22.73 -2.46
CA GLN A 23 -20.17 -23.32 -3.70
C GLN A 23 -19.08 -22.41 -4.27
N ALA A 24 -17.87 -22.95 -4.48
CA ALA A 24 -16.83 -22.27 -5.24
C ALA A 24 -17.43 -21.97 -6.63
N GLY A 25 -17.83 -20.71 -6.83
CA GLY A 25 -18.33 -20.23 -8.11
C GLY A 25 -17.22 -20.22 -9.15
N ASP A 26 -17.60 -20.16 -10.43
CA ASP A 26 -16.65 -19.89 -11.53
C ASP A 26 -15.95 -18.55 -11.25
N PRO A 27 -14.62 -18.50 -11.09
CA PRO A 27 -13.88 -17.28 -10.74
C PRO A 27 -14.05 -16.16 -11.77
N GLY A 28 -14.36 -16.51 -13.02
CA GLY A 28 -14.67 -15.54 -14.08
C GLY A 28 -16.08 -14.98 -14.05
N ARG A 29 -16.94 -15.33 -13.05
CA ARG A 29 -18.32 -14.90 -12.96
C ARG A 29 -18.68 -14.39 -11.57
N LEU A 30 -19.33 -13.22 -11.52
CA LEU A 30 -19.71 -12.59 -10.26
C LEU A 30 -21.13 -12.03 -10.34
N ARG A 31 -21.85 -12.12 -9.19
CA ARG A 31 -23.10 -11.39 -8.96
C ARG A 31 -23.00 -10.67 -7.62
N PHE A 32 -23.30 -9.37 -7.62
CA PHE A 32 -23.25 -8.56 -6.41
C PHE A 32 -24.21 -7.38 -6.49
N GLU A 33 -24.38 -6.67 -5.38
CA GLU A 33 -25.27 -5.50 -5.24
C GLU A 33 -24.44 -4.27 -4.82
N PRO A 34 -24.02 -3.42 -5.79
CA PRO A 34 -23.23 -2.21 -5.48
C PRO A 34 -24.09 -1.06 -4.92
N ALA A 35 -25.39 -1.14 -5.02
CA ALA A 35 -26.33 -0.19 -4.43
C ALA A 35 -27.67 -0.84 -4.24
N SER A 36 -28.47 -0.36 -3.27
CA SER A 36 -29.77 -0.93 -2.95
C SER A 36 -30.67 -1.06 -4.20
N GLY A 37 -31.10 -2.28 -4.49
CA GLY A 37 -31.94 -2.60 -5.63
C GLY A 37 -31.23 -2.65 -6.99
N VAL A 38 -29.90 -2.52 -7.03
CA VAL A 38 -29.10 -2.66 -8.26
C VAL A 38 -28.28 -3.96 -8.18
N GLN A 39 -28.62 -4.93 -9.03
CA GLN A 39 -27.87 -6.17 -9.16
C GLN A 39 -26.93 -6.08 -10.37
N VAL A 40 -25.67 -6.45 -10.18
CA VAL A 40 -24.65 -6.57 -11.23
C VAL A 40 -24.37 -8.03 -11.49
N GLN A 41 -24.37 -8.41 -12.76
CA GLN A 41 -23.82 -9.68 -13.25
C GLN A 41 -22.62 -9.35 -14.11
N ALA A 42 -21.47 -9.87 -13.76
CA ALA A 42 -20.20 -9.69 -14.48
C ALA A 42 -19.66 -11.05 -14.91
N GLU A 43 -19.09 -11.10 -16.10
CA GLU A 43 -18.49 -12.30 -16.68
C GLU A 43 -17.27 -11.93 -17.52
N VAL A 44 -16.14 -12.58 -17.26
CA VAL A 44 -14.91 -12.45 -18.06
C VAL A 44 -15.13 -13.11 -19.41
N GLN A 45 -14.82 -12.40 -20.48
CA GLN A 45 -14.95 -12.86 -21.86
C GLN A 45 -13.61 -13.37 -22.39
N GLU A 46 -13.66 -14.15 -23.47
CA GLU A 46 -12.48 -14.45 -24.26
C GLU A 46 -11.77 -13.16 -24.66
N GLY A 47 -10.47 -13.05 -24.33
CA GLY A 47 -9.68 -11.83 -24.53
C GLY A 47 -9.63 -10.87 -23.31
N GLY A 48 -10.21 -11.29 -22.17
CA GLY A 48 -10.00 -10.64 -20.87
C GLY A 48 -10.96 -9.50 -20.53
N ASP A 49 -11.74 -8.97 -21.49
CA ASP A 49 -12.77 -7.97 -21.18
C ASP A 49 -13.88 -8.53 -20.29
N ILE A 50 -14.57 -7.67 -19.57
CA ILE A 50 -15.64 -8.04 -18.65
C ILE A 50 -16.99 -7.59 -19.22
N ALA A 51 -17.86 -8.54 -19.53
CA ALA A 51 -19.26 -8.25 -19.87
C ALA A 51 -20.06 -8.02 -18.58
N VAL A 52 -20.80 -6.92 -18.53
CA VAL A 52 -21.61 -6.52 -17.36
C VAL A 52 -23.05 -6.30 -17.76
N VAL A 53 -23.97 -6.82 -16.94
CA VAL A 53 -25.43 -6.54 -17.05
C VAL A 53 -25.92 -6.00 -15.71
N LEU A 54 -26.61 -4.85 -15.75
CA LEU A 54 -27.21 -4.23 -14.57
C LEU A 54 -28.73 -4.50 -14.53
N GLN A 55 -29.24 -4.87 -13.39
CA GLN A 55 -30.68 -5.06 -13.16
C GLN A 55 -31.16 -4.00 -12.14
N PRO A 56 -32.41 -3.50 -12.24
CA PRO A 56 -33.46 -3.89 -13.20
C PRO A 56 -33.40 -3.24 -14.58
N SER A 57 -32.45 -2.30 -14.81
CA SER A 57 -32.42 -1.50 -16.05
C SER A 57 -32.17 -2.34 -17.32
N GLY A 58 -31.53 -3.49 -17.21
CA GLY A 58 -31.07 -4.29 -18.33
C GLY A 58 -29.87 -3.68 -19.09
N ALA A 59 -29.28 -2.58 -18.55
CA ALA A 59 -28.14 -1.93 -19.18
C ALA A 59 -26.94 -2.88 -19.29
N ARG A 60 -26.25 -2.82 -20.40
CA ARG A 60 -25.10 -3.66 -20.71
C ARG A 60 -23.86 -2.79 -20.90
N GLN A 61 -22.74 -3.27 -20.36
CA GLN A 61 -21.43 -2.63 -20.53
C GLN A 61 -20.39 -3.68 -20.89
N ARG A 62 -19.33 -3.25 -21.56
CA ARG A 62 -18.09 -4.01 -21.73
C ARG A 62 -16.99 -3.16 -21.09
N LEU A 63 -16.35 -3.72 -20.11
CA LEU A 63 -15.27 -3.09 -19.34
C LEU A 63 -13.95 -3.75 -19.71
N PRO A 64 -12.85 -3.00 -19.81
CA PRO A 64 -11.52 -3.59 -19.88
C PRO A 64 -11.29 -4.55 -18.70
N GLY A 65 -10.53 -5.62 -18.91
CA GLY A 65 -10.08 -6.47 -17.81
C GLY A 65 -8.90 -5.89 -17.05
N ALA A 66 -8.26 -6.73 -16.24
CA ALA A 66 -7.02 -6.34 -15.58
C ALA A 66 -5.94 -6.08 -16.65
N PRO A 67 -5.17 -4.97 -16.55
CA PRO A 67 -4.20 -4.60 -17.58
C PRO A 67 -3.05 -5.60 -17.67
N ASP A 68 -2.56 -5.83 -18.89
CA ASP A 68 -1.40 -6.69 -19.18
C ASP A 68 -1.49 -8.11 -18.60
N ALA A 69 -2.71 -8.61 -18.34
CA ALA A 69 -2.94 -9.92 -17.75
C ALA A 69 -2.49 -11.08 -18.66
N ASP A 70 -1.84 -12.07 -18.06
CA ASP A 70 -1.39 -13.30 -18.77
C ASP A 70 -2.50 -14.35 -18.90
N GLY A 71 -3.66 -14.12 -18.31
CA GLY A 71 -4.78 -15.07 -18.27
C GLY A 71 -6.11 -14.41 -17.93
N ASN A 72 -7.10 -15.24 -17.64
CA ASN A 72 -8.41 -14.77 -17.22
C ASN A 72 -8.33 -14.14 -15.82
N ALA A 73 -9.13 -13.10 -15.61
CA ALA A 73 -9.25 -12.46 -14.30
C ALA A 73 -10.21 -13.24 -13.39
N ASP A 74 -9.90 -13.23 -12.09
CA ASP A 74 -10.81 -13.57 -11.02
C ASP A 74 -11.62 -12.31 -10.66
N LEU A 75 -12.94 -12.46 -10.54
CA LEU A 75 -13.84 -11.38 -10.18
C LEU A 75 -14.28 -11.49 -8.73
N THR A 76 -14.10 -10.40 -7.97
CA THR A 76 -14.56 -10.27 -6.58
C THR A 76 -15.38 -9.00 -6.39
N ALA A 77 -16.14 -8.96 -5.28
CA ALA A 77 -16.86 -7.78 -4.83
C ALA A 77 -16.27 -7.34 -3.49
N GLU A 78 -15.63 -6.18 -3.46
CA GLU A 78 -14.88 -5.66 -2.32
C GLU A 78 -15.19 -4.18 -2.11
N ASP A 79 -15.34 -3.74 -0.86
CA ASP A 79 -15.49 -2.32 -0.52
C ASP A 79 -14.10 -1.64 -0.59
N VAL A 80 -13.78 -1.12 -1.75
CA VAL A 80 -12.46 -0.52 -2.04
C VAL A 80 -12.45 0.97 -1.76
N ASP A 81 -13.60 1.65 -1.84
CA ASP A 81 -13.69 3.10 -1.59
C ASP A 81 -14.17 3.44 -0.17
N PHE A 82 -14.41 2.42 0.65
CA PHE A 82 -14.79 2.52 2.07
C PHE A 82 -16.15 3.22 2.29
N ASP A 83 -17.08 3.09 1.34
CA ASP A 83 -18.44 3.64 1.43
C ASP A 83 -19.45 2.63 2.00
N GLY A 84 -19.01 1.40 2.28
CA GLY A 84 -19.81 0.28 2.79
C GLY A 84 -20.52 -0.50 1.69
N ARG A 85 -20.18 -0.27 0.42
CA ARG A 85 -20.73 -0.96 -0.74
C ARG A 85 -19.61 -1.61 -1.54
N PRO A 86 -19.85 -2.77 -2.15
CA PRO A 86 -18.79 -3.42 -2.90
C PRO A 86 -18.62 -2.87 -4.31
N GLU A 87 -17.37 -2.73 -4.73
CA GLU A 87 -16.93 -2.53 -6.10
C GLU A 87 -16.68 -3.87 -6.80
N LEU A 88 -16.75 -3.86 -8.14
CA LEU A 88 -16.22 -4.95 -8.96
C LEU A 88 -14.69 -4.85 -9.01
N VAL A 89 -14.01 -5.87 -8.53
CA VAL A 89 -12.56 -6.01 -8.59
C VAL A 89 -12.21 -7.19 -9.50
N ALA A 90 -11.42 -6.93 -10.53
CA ALA A 90 -10.87 -7.96 -11.41
C ALA A 90 -9.37 -8.09 -11.16
N ARG A 91 -8.89 -9.28 -10.82
CA ARG A 91 -7.50 -9.59 -10.50
C ARG A 91 -6.97 -10.63 -11.48
N ALA A 92 -5.79 -10.40 -12.04
CA ALA A 92 -5.15 -11.37 -12.92
C ALA A 92 -3.64 -11.34 -12.79
N SER A 93 -3.01 -12.50 -12.96
CA SER A 93 -1.55 -12.60 -12.94
C SER A 93 -0.91 -11.84 -14.10
N VAL A 94 0.23 -11.19 -13.80
CA VAL A 94 1.11 -10.56 -14.79
C VAL A 94 2.54 -11.05 -14.55
N GLY A 95 3.11 -11.71 -15.54
CA GLY A 95 4.38 -12.40 -15.37
C GLY A 95 4.32 -13.45 -14.27
N MET A 96 5.42 -13.65 -13.55
CA MET A 96 5.50 -14.73 -12.54
C MET A 96 5.07 -14.30 -11.13
N VAL A 97 5.00 -13.01 -10.83
CA VAL A 97 4.90 -12.54 -9.42
C VAL A 97 3.99 -11.33 -9.21
N ASN A 98 3.61 -10.62 -10.27
CA ASN A 98 2.73 -9.48 -10.16
C ASN A 98 1.26 -9.89 -10.37
N GLU A 99 0.36 -9.10 -9.82
CA GLU A 99 -1.07 -9.20 -10.02
C GLU A 99 -1.60 -7.85 -10.51
N ALA A 100 -2.12 -7.80 -11.73
CA ALA A 100 -2.82 -6.63 -12.24
C ALA A 100 -4.23 -6.58 -11.66
N VAL A 101 -4.70 -5.37 -11.37
CA VAL A 101 -6.01 -5.14 -10.76
C VAL A 101 -6.76 -4.04 -11.51
N ALA A 102 -8.01 -4.31 -11.90
CA ALA A 102 -8.95 -3.31 -12.38
C ALA A 102 -10.13 -3.21 -11.40
N VAL A 103 -10.48 -2.00 -11.02
CA VAL A 103 -11.57 -1.73 -10.08
C VAL A 103 -12.64 -0.88 -10.76
N TYR A 104 -13.91 -1.23 -10.55
CA TYR A 104 -15.04 -0.53 -11.15
C TYR A 104 -16.09 -0.24 -10.08
N ARG A 105 -16.38 1.05 -9.88
CA ARG A 105 -17.38 1.57 -8.96
C ARG A 105 -18.68 1.85 -9.67
N PHE A 106 -19.83 1.61 -9.02
CA PHE A 106 -21.13 2.02 -9.54
C PHE A 106 -21.33 3.53 -9.42
N ASP A 107 -21.63 4.16 -10.56
CA ASP A 107 -22.04 5.57 -10.61
C ASP A 107 -23.58 5.66 -10.73
N PRO A 108 -24.28 6.07 -9.66
CA PRO A 108 -25.74 6.14 -9.69
C PRO A 108 -26.31 7.20 -10.65
N ARG A 109 -25.51 8.21 -11.03
CA ARG A 109 -25.94 9.22 -12.00
C ARG A 109 -25.89 8.69 -13.44
N ARG A 110 -24.88 7.88 -13.73
CA ARG A 110 -24.70 7.25 -15.04
C ARG A 110 -25.43 5.92 -15.17
N GLN A 111 -25.89 5.34 -14.05
CA GLN A 111 -26.42 3.97 -13.99
C GLN A 111 -25.43 2.97 -14.64
N ALA A 112 -24.17 3.06 -14.27
CA ALA A 112 -23.08 2.36 -14.93
C ALA A 112 -21.92 2.09 -13.96
N LEU A 113 -21.14 1.07 -14.23
CA LEU A 113 -19.83 0.88 -13.59
C LEU A 113 -18.80 1.79 -14.27
N VAL A 114 -18.02 2.51 -13.48
CA VAL A 114 -16.95 3.40 -13.93
C VAL A 114 -15.63 2.98 -13.31
N ALA A 115 -14.55 3.04 -14.10
CA ALA A 115 -13.23 2.68 -13.62
C ALA A 115 -12.82 3.57 -12.44
N LEU A 116 -12.24 2.94 -11.43
CA LEU A 116 -11.59 3.58 -10.31
C LEU A 116 -10.09 3.41 -10.50
N ALA A 117 -9.39 4.50 -10.74
CA ALA A 117 -7.96 4.51 -10.91
C ALA A 117 -7.34 5.62 -10.05
N PRO A 118 -6.14 5.40 -9.50
CA PRO A 118 -5.43 6.46 -8.79
C PRO A 118 -5.06 7.59 -9.73
N ALA A 119 -4.98 8.81 -9.18
CA ALA A 119 -4.40 9.93 -9.90
C ALA A 119 -2.93 9.64 -10.21
N THR A 120 -2.49 9.97 -11.42
CA THR A 120 -1.08 9.84 -11.82
C THR A 120 -0.18 10.67 -10.90
N HIS A 121 0.94 10.12 -10.48
CA HIS A 121 1.90 10.77 -9.62
C HIS A 121 3.33 10.30 -9.98
N ASP A 122 4.28 11.23 -10.09
CA ASP A 122 5.66 10.93 -10.54
C ASP A 122 6.43 10.02 -9.56
N HIS A 123 6.01 9.96 -8.30
CA HIS A 123 6.62 9.10 -7.28
C HIS A 123 5.96 7.71 -7.17
N ALA A 124 4.86 7.43 -7.88
CA ALA A 124 4.28 6.10 -7.89
C ALA A 124 5.21 5.10 -8.58
N GLN A 125 5.46 3.97 -7.94
CA GLN A 125 6.37 2.94 -8.43
C GLN A 125 5.63 1.82 -9.17
N CYS A 126 4.41 1.53 -8.74
CA CYS A 126 3.55 0.53 -9.36
C CYS A 126 2.60 1.21 -10.35
N GLY A 127 2.57 0.83 -11.59
CA GLY A 127 1.78 1.47 -12.67
C GLY A 127 0.26 1.35 -12.49
N GLY A 128 -0.30 1.80 -11.39
CA GLY A 128 -1.71 1.71 -11.05
C GLY A 128 -1.96 0.84 -9.81
N LEU A 129 -3.11 0.15 -9.77
CA LEU A 129 -3.42 -0.78 -8.69
C LEU A 129 -2.90 -2.17 -9.05
N MET A 130 -1.83 -2.60 -8.40
CA MET A 130 -1.25 -3.93 -8.56
C MET A 130 -1.15 -4.60 -7.18
N GLY A 131 -1.37 -5.91 -7.10
CA GLY A 131 -1.31 -6.64 -5.84
C GLY A 131 -2.11 -5.95 -4.72
N LEU A 132 -3.32 -5.50 -5.06
CA LEU A 132 -4.12 -4.59 -4.23
C LEU A 132 -4.50 -5.22 -2.89
N THR A 133 -4.17 -4.52 -1.81
CA THR A 133 -4.62 -4.83 -0.44
C THR A 133 -5.46 -3.68 0.11
N VAL A 134 -6.58 -4.01 0.74
CA VAL A 134 -7.52 -3.06 1.35
C VAL A 134 -7.35 -3.09 2.87
N ASP A 135 -6.96 -1.96 3.46
CA ASP A 135 -6.94 -1.75 4.91
C ASP A 135 -8.13 -0.87 5.30
N ALA A 136 -9.24 -1.51 5.63
CA ALA A 136 -10.49 -0.83 5.97
C ALA A 136 -10.37 0.01 7.25
N ASP A 137 -9.61 -0.45 8.24
CA ASP A 137 -9.45 0.23 9.53
C ASP A 137 -8.77 1.59 9.37
N ASN A 138 -7.80 1.69 8.47
CA ASN A 138 -7.05 2.92 8.19
C ASN A 138 -7.57 3.66 6.94
N ARG A 139 -8.55 3.11 6.22
CA ARG A 139 -9.07 3.59 4.94
C ARG A 139 -7.92 3.82 3.95
N LEU A 140 -7.11 2.79 3.76
CA LEU A 140 -5.89 2.80 2.98
C LEU A 140 -5.90 1.67 1.96
N LEU A 141 -5.51 1.96 0.74
CA LEU A 141 -5.23 0.98 -0.29
C LEU A 141 -3.72 0.86 -0.45
N SER A 142 -3.20 -0.35 -0.49
CA SER A 142 -1.79 -0.60 -0.83
C SER A 142 -1.71 -1.33 -2.16
N SER A 143 -0.91 -0.80 -3.07
CA SER A 143 -0.54 -1.43 -4.33
C SER A 143 0.89 -1.93 -4.22
N SER A 144 1.13 -3.21 -4.45
CA SER A 144 2.47 -3.78 -4.41
C SER A 144 2.84 -4.39 -5.76
N CYS A 145 4.07 -4.11 -6.21
CA CYS A 145 4.58 -4.61 -7.47
C CYS A 145 6.06 -4.95 -7.39
N ARG A 146 6.49 -5.83 -8.26
CA ARG A 146 7.90 -6.18 -8.42
C ARG A 146 8.42 -5.64 -9.74
N SER A 147 9.53 -4.91 -9.69
CA SER A 147 10.29 -4.50 -10.86
C SER A 147 11.76 -4.92 -10.70
N GLY A 148 12.23 -5.78 -11.61
CA GLY A 148 13.52 -6.43 -11.48
C GLY A 148 13.62 -7.26 -10.18
N PRO A 149 14.70 -7.08 -9.37
CA PRO A 149 14.86 -7.80 -8.11
C PRO A 149 14.05 -7.22 -6.95
N MET A 150 13.47 -6.01 -7.11
CA MET A 150 12.94 -5.21 -6.01
C MET A 150 11.42 -5.23 -5.98
N TRP A 151 10.89 -5.19 -4.76
CA TRP A 151 9.48 -4.94 -4.48
C TRP A 151 9.28 -3.48 -4.12
N TYR A 152 8.14 -2.92 -4.54
CA TYR A 152 7.72 -1.56 -4.26
C TYR A 152 6.29 -1.56 -3.72
N VAL A 153 5.98 -0.57 -2.91
CA VAL A 153 4.65 -0.37 -2.35
C VAL A 153 4.24 1.08 -2.48
N ASP A 154 3.13 1.30 -3.17
CA ASP A 154 2.42 2.58 -3.22
C ASP A 154 1.18 2.50 -2.33
N GLN A 155 0.97 3.49 -1.48
CA GLN A 155 -0.21 3.57 -0.63
C GLN A 155 -1.11 4.73 -1.09
N TYR A 156 -2.40 4.47 -1.19
CA TYR A 156 -3.37 5.43 -1.69
C TYR A 156 -4.44 5.73 -0.66
N ARG A 157 -4.97 6.95 -0.70
CA ARG A 157 -6.10 7.40 0.10
C ARG A 157 -7.10 8.18 -0.74
N TYR A 158 -8.31 8.34 -0.20
CA TYR A 158 -9.33 9.16 -0.83
C TYR A 158 -9.33 10.59 -0.27
N ASP A 159 -9.45 11.55 -1.19
CA ASP A 159 -9.86 12.93 -0.93
C ASP A 159 -11.19 13.16 -1.66
N GLY A 160 -12.29 13.08 -0.93
CA GLY A 160 -13.61 12.96 -1.51
C GLY A 160 -13.73 11.69 -2.37
N ALA A 161 -14.02 11.85 -3.67
CA ALA A 161 -14.11 10.74 -4.61
C ALA A 161 -12.81 10.46 -5.38
N ARG A 162 -11.74 11.22 -5.11
CA ARG A 162 -10.45 11.11 -5.81
C ARG A 162 -9.50 10.23 -5.01
N LEU A 163 -9.00 9.17 -5.64
CA LEU A 163 -7.93 8.35 -5.12
C LEU A 163 -6.58 9.01 -5.45
N TYR A 164 -5.76 9.30 -4.43
CA TYR A 164 -4.46 9.95 -4.59
C TYR A 164 -3.36 9.14 -3.92
N LEU A 165 -2.13 9.27 -4.43
CA LEU A 165 -0.94 8.68 -3.81
C LEU A 165 -0.70 9.34 -2.45
N TYR A 166 -0.81 8.55 -1.38
CA TYR A 166 -0.61 9.00 -0.01
C TYR A 166 0.84 8.77 0.45
N ARG A 167 1.40 7.60 0.13
CA ARG A 167 2.79 7.25 0.41
C ARG A 167 3.40 6.45 -0.72
N ALA A 168 4.67 6.69 -0.96
CA ALA A 168 5.50 5.88 -1.85
C ALA A 168 6.92 5.80 -1.30
N GLU A 169 7.62 4.77 -1.73
CA GLU A 169 9.02 4.57 -1.42
C GLU A 169 9.90 4.80 -2.66
N ARG A 170 11.14 5.21 -2.42
CA ARG A 170 12.21 5.25 -3.41
C ARG A 170 13.44 4.59 -2.82
N LEU A 171 13.93 3.52 -3.44
CA LEU A 171 15.10 2.81 -2.96
C LEU A 171 16.34 3.72 -2.94
N MET A 172 17.12 3.57 -1.90
CA MET A 172 18.37 4.29 -1.73
C MET A 172 19.54 3.41 -2.17
N MET A 173 20.33 3.88 -3.15
CA MET A 173 21.36 3.09 -3.82
C MET A 173 22.79 3.57 -3.45
N LEU A 174 23.01 3.96 -2.19
CA LEU A 174 24.31 4.49 -1.75
C LEU A 174 25.31 3.40 -1.27
N GLY A 175 24.84 2.24 -0.81
CA GLY A 175 25.69 1.14 -0.38
C GLY A 175 26.84 1.57 0.55
N ASP A 176 28.05 1.16 0.22
CA ASP A 176 29.28 1.43 1.00
C ASP A 176 29.55 2.93 1.20
N ALA A 177 29.07 3.79 0.30
CA ALA A 177 29.25 5.23 0.40
C ALA A 177 28.47 5.82 1.59
N LEU A 178 27.28 5.31 1.89
CA LEU A 178 26.56 5.65 3.12
C LEU A 178 27.32 5.12 4.35
N GLU A 179 27.74 3.85 4.31
CA GLU A 179 28.43 3.22 5.45
C GLU A 179 29.72 3.93 5.82
N ALA A 180 30.41 4.56 4.86
CA ALA A 180 31.59 5.38 5.11
C ALA A 180 31.30 6.64 5.94
N VAL A 181 30.08 7.15 5.95
CA VAL A 181 29.71 8.37 6.68
C VAL A 181 28.78 8.10 7.86
N VAL A 182 27.80 7.19 7.70
CA VAL A 182 26.84 6.82 8.74
C VAL A 182 26.62 5.31 8.70
N PHE A 183 26.97 4.64 9.78
CA PHE A 183 26.67 3.24 9.96
C PHE A 183 25.24 3.05 10.45
N VAL A 184 24.42 2.33 9.67
CA VAL A 184 23.07 1.90 10.03
C VAL A 184 23.10 0.42 10.36
N LYS A 185 22.73 0.06 11.60
CA LYS A 185 22.66 -1.34 12.00
C LYS A 185 21.49 -2.02 11.30
N GLN A 186 21.79 -2.93 10.39
CA GLN A 186 20.83 -3.82 9.75
C GLN A 186 20.88 -5.22 10.35
N THR A 187 19.78 -5.94 10.30
CA THR A 187 19.68 -7.36 10.68
C THR A 187 19.63 -8.22 9.41
N ALA A 188 19.71 -9.53 9.56
CA ALA A 188 19.60 -10.46 8.44
C ALA A 188 18.24 -10.36 7.70
N ASP A 189 17.21 -9.88 8.40
CA ASP A 189 15.85 -9.73 7.87
C ASP A 189 15.56 -8.30 7.36
N SER A 190 16.56 -7.38 7.44
CA SER A 190 16.38 -6.02 6.93
C SER A 190 16.48 -5.99 5.41
N GLY A 191 15.60 -5.24 4.80
CA GLY A 191 15.65 -4.90 3.37
C GLY A 191 16.64 -3.78 3.07
N PRO A 192 16.75 -3.39 1.80
CA PRO A 192 17.48 -2.20 1.42
C PRO A 192 16.84 -0.97 2.06
N LEU A 193 17.65 0.07 2.32
CA LEU A 193 17.11 1.34 2.78
C LEU A 193 16.34 2.04 1.67
N ALA A 194 15.22 2.65 2.02
CA ALA A 194 14.38 3.42 1.12
C ALA A 194 13.98 4.76 1.73
N VAL A 195 13.81 5.76 0.88
CA VAL A 195 13.18 7.03 1.26
C VAL A 195 11.68 6.88 1.10
N TRP A 196 10.97 6.82 2.21
CA TRP A 196 9.52 6.91 2.25
C TRP A 196 9.08 8.37 2.23
N SER A 197 8.09 8.69 1.42
CA SER A 197 7.50 10.02 1.33
C SER A 197 6.00 9.95 1.55
N THR A 198 5.46 10.87 2.35
CA THR A 198 4.00 11.07 2.51
C THR A 198 3.59 12.33 1.76
N PHE A 199 2.49 12.24 1.02
CA PHE A 199 1.98 13.32 0.16
C PHE A 199 0.61 13.80 0.62
N ASP A 200 0.32 15.08 0.36
CA ASP A 200 -1.03 15.61 0.45
C ASP A 200 -1.84 15.32 -0.84
N PRO A 201 -3.16 15.58 -0.86
CA PRO A 201 -3.97 15.37 -2.06
C PRO A 201 -3.55 16.20 -3.28
N ALA A 202 -2.76 17.26 -3.09
CA ALA A 202 -2.20 18.06 -4.18
C ALA A 202 -0.86 17.52 -4.70
N GLY A 203 -0.35 16.40 -4.13
CA GLY A 203 0.91 15.78 -4.49
C GLY A 203 2.15 16.44 -3.87
N ARG A 204 1.98 17.32 -2.88
CA ARG A 204 3.11 17.95 -2.19
C ARG A 204 3.62 17.03 -1.09
N VAL A 205 4.93 16.91 -0.97
CA VAL A 205 5.57 16.16 0.10
C VAL A 205 5.29 16.81 1.45
N LEU A 206 4.73 16.06 2.40
CA LEU A 206 4.48 16.46 3.77
C LEU A 206 5.63 16.06 4.71
N GLU A 207 6.13 14.85 4.53
CA GLU A 207 7.24 14.31 5.30
C GLU A 207 8.06 13.32 4.47
N THR A 208 9.33 13.15 4.84
CA THR A 208 10.22 12.10 4.32
C THR A 208 10.92 11.40 5.48
N SER A 209 11.26 10.14 5.28
CA SER A 209 12.02 9.35 6.24
C SER A 209 12.75 8.22 5.51
N ILE A 210 13.99 7.95 5.90
CA ILE A 210 14.69 6.76 5.44
C ILE A 210 14.36 5.62 6.40
N ALA A 211 13.86 4.51 5.86
CA ALA A 211 13.49 3.32 6.60
C ALA A 211 13.80 2.05 5.80
N ASP A 212 13.45 0.90 6.36
CA ASP A 212 13.54 -0.38 5.65
C ASP A 212 12.54 -0.39 4.46
N GLY A 213 13.03 -0.66 3.25
CA GLY A 213 12.22 -0.69 2.05
C GLY A 213 11.33 -1.92 1.89
N LEU A 214 11.56 -2.98 2.68
CA LEU A 214 10.66 -4.15 2.69
C LEU A 214 9.52 -4.03 3.73
N VAL A 215 9.56 -2.99 4.57
CA VAL A 215 8.57 -2.80 5.63
C VAL A 215 7.76 -1.54 5.37
N SER A 216 6.57 -1.72 4.81
CA SER A 216 5.66 -0.61 4.56
C SER A 216 5.20 0.05 5.87
N PRO A 217 5.21 1.39 5.97
CA PRO A 217 4.65 2.09 7.11
C PRO A 217 3.17 1.76 7.30
N ARG A 218 2.77 1.48 8.54
CA ARG A 218 1.38 1.10 8.85
C ARG A 218 0.49 2.32 9.04
N GLY A 219 -0.69 2.24 8.49
CA GLY A 219 -1.76 3.22 8.69
C GLY A 219 -1.32 4.64 8.33
N THR A 220 -1.74 5.60 9.17
CA THR A 220 -1.48 7.04 8.97
C THR A 220 -0.50 7.62 10.00
N ALA A 221 0.15 6.78 10.80
CA ALA A 221 1.17 7.22 11.75
C ALA A 221 2.34 7.93 11.03
N PRO A 222 3.02 8.87 11.68
CA PRO A 222 4.23 9.49 11.13
C PRO A 222 5.27 8.46 10.72
N LEU A 223 6.05 8.77 9.70
CA LEU A 223 7.16 7.92 9.27
C LEU A 223 8.22 7.86 10.38
N LEU A 224 8.77 6.68 10.60
CA LEU A 224 9.80 6.43 11.60
C LEU A 224 11.16 6.26 10.93
N PRO A 225 12.09 7.20 11.10
CA PRO A 225 13.42 7.11 10.50
C PRO A 225 14.28 6.03 11.16
N VAL A 226 15.12 5.40 10.36
CA VAL A 226 16.19 4.57 10.89
C VAL A 226 17.22 5.43 11.61
N SER A 227 17.81 4.86 12.67
CA SER A 227 18.91 5.48 13.40
C SER A 227 20.25 4.96 12.90
N GLY A 228 21.24 5.85 12.83
CA GLY A 228 22.60 5.52 12.49
C GLY A 228 23.60 6.16 13.45
N GLN A 229 24.88 5.80 13.27
CA GLN A 229 26.02 6.37 14.01
C GLN A 229 27.01 6.97 13.02
N VAL A 230 27.49 8.15 13.31
CA VAL A 230 28.53 8.82 12.51
C VAL A 230 29.83 8.04 12.59
N VAL A 231 30.43 7.76 11.44
CA VAL A 231 31.65 6.94 11.32
C VAL A 231 32.93 7.79 11.37
N PRO A 232 33.08 8.89 10.59
CA PRO A 232 34.33 9.66 10.58
C PRO A 232 34.50 10.50 11.84
N ALA A 233 35.75 10.81 12.20
CA ALA A 233 36.07 11.65 13.36
C ALA A 233 35.38 13.03 13.28
N ARG A 234 35.13 13.52 12.06
CA ARG A 234 34.42 14.77 11.79
C ARG A 234 33.66 14.64 10.47
N LEU A 235 32.33 14.82 10.52
CA LEU A 235 31.43 14.78 9.37
C LEU A 235 30.82 16.17 9.17
N PRO A 236 31.19 16.88 8.08
CA PRO A 236 30.61 18.20 7.78
C PRO A 236 29.10 18.11 7.61
N LEU A 237 28.37 19.07 8.22
CA LEU A 237 26.90 19.14 8.15
C LEU A 237 26.48 20.42 7.42
N TYR A 238 25.97 20.26 6.22
CA TYR A 238 25.60 21.34 5.32
C TYR A 238 24.14 21.76 5.48
N THR A 239 23.80 22.93 4.97
CA THR A 239 22.42 23.43 5.00
C THR A 239 21.60 22.84 3.84
N ARG A 240 22.24 22.66 2.69
CA ARG A 240 21.61 22.13 1.45
C ARG A 240 22.55 21.15 0.76
N PRO A 241 22.01 20.24 -0.06
CA PRO A 241 22.83 19.47 -1.01
C PRO A 241 23.63 20.43 -1.92
N GLY A 242 24.87 20.07 -2.21
CA GLY A 242 25.76 20.84 -3.08
C GLY A 242 26.46 22.04 -2.45
N ASP A 243 26.17 22.39 -1.19
CA ASP A 243 26.94 23.42 -0.48
C ASP A 243 28.42 22.98 -0.36
N THR A 244 29.34 23.90 -0.58
CA THR A 244 30.80 23.64 -0.58
C THR A 244 31.48 24.02 0.73
N ALA A 245 30.81 24.73 1.63
CA ALA A 245 31.38 25.18 2.90
C ALA A 245 30.38 25.12 4.04
N THR A 246 30.85 24.67 5.19
CA THR A 246 30.09 24.71 6.44
C THR A 246 31.01 24.81 7.64
N ARG A 247 30.53 25.41 8.72
CA ARG A 247 31.20 25.38 10.03
C ARG A 247 30.59 24.36 10.98
N ARG A 248 29.44 23.79 10.59
CA ARG A 248 28.74 22.77 11.39
C ARG A 248 29.33 21.40 11.05
N TYR A 249 29.40 20.54 12.03
CA TYR A 249 29.85 19.16 11.87
C TYR A 249 29.26 18.29 12.97
N LEU A 250 29.20 17.01 12.69
CA LEU A 250 28.96 15.91 13.62
C LEU A 250 30.30 15.24 13.90
N VAL A 251 30.39 14.54 15.05
CA VAL A 251 31.59 13.79 15.44
C VAL A 251 31.30 12.29 15.45
N LYS A 252 32.36 11.51 15.42
CA LYS A 252 32.27 10.05 15.51
C LYS A 252 31.38 9.62 16.66
N ASP A 253 30.56 8.59 16.43
CA ASP A 253 29.60 7.99 17.35
C ASP A 253 28.38 8.85 17.69
N ASP A 254 28.26 10.09 17.15
CA ASP A 254 27.01 10.82 17.22
C ASP A 254 25.87 9.96 16.65
N ARG A 255 24.75 9.85 17.39
CA ARG A 255 23.54 9.16 16.94
C ARG A 255 22.70 10.10 16.12
N VAL A 256 22.30 9.67 14.95
CA VAL A 256 21.52 10.46 13.99
C VAL A 256 20.33 9.66 13.47
N GLU A 257 19.31 10.36 13.03
CA GLU A 257 18.20 9.78 12.26
C GLU A 257 18.31 10.22 10.81
N LEU A 258 18.02 9.29 9.90
CA LEU A 258 18.13 9.50 8.45
C LEU A 258 16.77 9.90 7.90
N LEU A 259 16.65 11.08 7.31
CA LEU A 259 15.38 11.69 6.93
C LEU A 259 15.09 11.69 5.43
N ASP A 260 16.12 11.85 4.59
CA ASP A 260 15.96 12.01 3.14
C ASP A 260 17.27 11.72 2.42
N GLU A 261 17.22 11.50 1.11
CA GLU A 261 18.38 11.38 0.24
C GLU A 261 18.12 12.10 -1.08
N GLN A 262 19.11 12.86 -1.57
CA GLN A 262 19.06 13.55 -2.84
C GLN A 262 20.46 13.50 -3.51
N ASP A 263 20.58 12.80 -4.63
CA ASP A 263 21.79 12.73 -5.43
C ASP A 263 23.06 12.41 -4.63
N GLY A 264 22.97 11.47 -3.70
CA GLY A 264 24.06 11.06 -2.82
C GLY A 264 24.26 11.93 -1.59
N TRP A 265 23.41 12.93 -1.37
CA TRP A 265 23.37 13.69 -0.11
C TRP A 265 22.32 13.10 0.81
N VAL A 266 22.68 12.89 2.08
CA VAL A 266 21.79 12.35 3.09
C VAL A 266 21.41 13.41 4.12
N LYS A 267 20.12 13.62 4.33
CA LYS A 267 19.58 14.53 5.35
C LYS A 267 19.52 13.82 6.67
N LEU A 268 20.13 14.40 7.67
CA LEU A 268 20.22 13.84 9.02
C LEU A 268 19.56 14.76 10.03
N ARG A 269 18.99 14.15 11.10
CA ARG A 269 18.59 14.82 12.34
C ARG A 269 19.48 14.32 13.48
N TYR A 270 20.11 15.25 14.17
CA TYR A 270 20.89 15.02 15.39
C TYR A 270 20.20 15.68 16.57
N ALA A 271 19.79 14.90 17.56
CA ALA A 271 19.21 15.43 18.81
C ALA A 271 20.33 15.96 19.70
N ASN A 272 20.64 17.25 19.57
CA ASN A 272 21.67 17.88 20.39
C ASN A 272 21.13 18.14 21.81
N PRO A 273 21.81 17.63 22.87
CA PRO A 273 21.29 17.72 24.25
C PRO A 273 21.10 19.14 24.79
N THR A 274 21.76 20.14 24.19
CA THR A 274 21.73 21.54 24.67
C THR A 274 21.01 22.50 23.72
N ARG A 275 20.90 22.15 22.44
CA ARG A 275 20.37 23.06 21.38
C ARG A 275 19.12 22.53 20.70
N GLY A 276 18.63 21.34 21.10
CA GLY A 276 17.54 20.66 20.41
C GLY A 276 17.97 20.04 19.08
N ASP A 277 17.02 19.76 18.19
CA ASP A 277 17.28 19.08 16.94
C ASP A 277 18.09 19.95 15.98
N VAL A 278 19.18 19.37 15.50
CA VAL A 278 20.03 19.94 14.45
C VAL A 278 19.82 19.13 13.17
N ILE A 279 19.28 19.76 12.14
CA ILE A 279 19.03 19.14 10.84
C ILE A 279 20.01 19.70 9.81
N GLY A 280 20.52 18.82 8.95
CA GLY A 280 21.40 19.19 7.83
C GLY A 280 21.69 18.03 6.91
N TRP A 281 22.50 18.29 5.92
CA TRP A 281 22.87 17.34 4.87
C TRP A 281 24.34 16.95 4.99
N VAL A 282 24.65 15.71 4.73
CA VAL A 282 26.01 15.18 4.63
C VAL A 282 26.22 14.64 3.22
N ASP A 283 27.44 14.78 2.72
CA ASP A 283 27.85 14.24 1.42
C ASP A 283 28.22 12.77 1.60
N ALA A 284 27.45 11.88 1.02
CA ALA A 284 27.68 10.44 1.00
C ALA A 284 27.98 9.92 -0.43
N ARG A 285 28.44 10.82 -1.32
CA ARG A 285 28.88 10.41 -2.65
C ARG A 285 30.24 9.73 -2.56
N PRO A 286 30.51 8.73 -3.43
CA PRO A 286 31.79 8.02 -3.48
C PRO A 286 32.95 8.90 -3.92
#